data_451d15d42baedf521aca64d5322ee4ff
#
_entry.id   451d15d42baedf521aca64d5322ee4ff
#
_cell.length_a   1.000
_cell.length_b   1.000
_cell.length_c   1.000
_cell.angle_alpha   90.00
_cell.angle_beta   90.00
_cell.angle_gamma   90.00
#
_symmetry.space_group_name_H-M   'P 1'
#
loop_
_entity.id
_entity.type
_entity.pdbx_description
1 polymer ?
#
loop_
_entity_poly.entity_id
_entity_poly.type
_entity_poly.pdbx_seq_one_letter_code
_entity_poly.pdbx_strand_id
1 'polypeptide(L)'
;LIAQPALCSFDPASLICAEGADTAQCLTPAEAAVPRKFYDGPRDPATGAALTAGQPLHGSELNWQGVYVADSHDQPVFSDMIAAPVLKYLAFDPARPSMTVDDLQFTEATLNDLRPRHPLFDATNPDLSAFNAAGGKLIMWHGLADPHIAPANTVALHKAIEARLGA
;
A
#
# COMPACT_ATOMS: atom_id res chain seq x y z
N LEU A 1 -18.13 -1.96 -11.84
CA LEU A 1 -17.06 -0.95 -11.72
C LEU A 1 -17.40 -0.01 -10.56
N ILE A 2 -16.49 0.12 -9.58
CA ILE A 2 -16.67 1.04 -8.46
C ILE A 2 -16.08 2.39 -8.86
N ALA A 3 -16.97 3.39 -9.06
CA ALA A 3 -16.54 4.71 -9.51
C ALA A 3 -15.92 5.57 -8.39
N GLN A 4 -16.28 5.30 -7.14
CA GLN A 4 -15.78 6.01 -5.96
C GLN A 4 -15.44 5.00 -4.85
N PRO A 5 -14.35 4.23 -4.99
CA PRO A 5 -14.01 3.14 -4.08
C PRO A 5 -13.75 3.61 -2.64
N ALA A 6 -13.33 4.86 -2.45
CA ALA A 6 -13.14 5.44 -1.11
C ALA A 6 -14.45 5.61 -0.31
N LEU A 7 -15.60 5.58 -0.98
CA LEU A 7 -16.93 5.63 -0.34
C LEU A 7 -17.55 4.24 -0.12
N CYS A 8 -16.87 3.18 -0.58
CA CYS A 8 -17.33 1.82 -0.37
C CYS A 8 -17.07 1.39 1.08
N SER A 9 -18.11 0.87 1.73
CA SER A 9 -18.04 0.31 3.08
C SER A 9 -18.35 -1.18 3.01
N PHE A 10 -17.39 -1.97 2.57
CA PHE A 10 -17.51 -3.42 2.53
C PHE A 10 -16.70 -4.04 3.68
N ASP A 11 -17.31 -4.97 4.41
CA ASP A 11 -16.63 -5.77 5.44
C ASP A 11 -16.48 -7.23 4.95
N PRO A 12 -15.25 -7.73 4.76
CA PRO A 12 -15.00 -9.11 4.40
C PRO A 12 -15.63 -10.13 5.37
N ALA A 13 -15.87 -9.75 6.63
CA ALA A 13 -16.55 -10.61 7.61
C ALA A 13 -17.97 -10.99 7.18
N SER A 14 -18.62 -10.22 6.31
CA SER A 14 -19.94 -10.54 5.75
C SER A 14 -19.94 -11.78 4.85
N LEU A 15 -18.76 -12.24 4.41
CA LEU A 15 -18.56 -13.41 3.58
C LEU A 15 -18.17 -14.67 4.39
N ILE A 16 -18.10 -14.58 5.73
CA ILE A 16 -17.77 -15.73 6.57
C ILE A 16 -18.88 -16.79 6.48
N CYS A 17 -18.45 -18.04 6.37
CA CYS A 17 -19.36 -19.20 6.31
C CYS A 17 -20.28 -19.26 7.53
N ALA A 18 -21.56 -19.52 7.29
CA ALA A 18 -22.46 -19.94 8.35
C ALA A 18 -22.08 -21.36 8.81
N GLU A 19 -22.49 -21.72 10.02
CA GLU A 19 -22.26 -23.07 10.57
C GLU A 19 -22.87 -24.14 9.64
N GLY A 20 -22.07 -25.14 9.27
CA GLY A 20 -22.48 -26.21 8.35
C GLY A 20 -22.54 -25.85 6.87
N ALA A 21 -22.14 -24.65 6.47
CA ALA A 21 -22.08 -24.24 5.06
C ALA A 21 -20.93 -24.91 4.31
N ASP A 22 -21.08 -25.01 2.97
CA ASP A 22 -19.99 -25.42 2.07
C ASP A 22 -18.92 -24.33 2.02
N THR A 23 -17.73 -24.62 2.54
CA THR A 23 -16.60 -23.69 2.60
C THR A 23 -16.03 -23.31 1.24
N ALA A 24 -16.43 -23.98 0.15
CA ALA A 24 -16.05 -23.60 -1.21
C ALA A 24 -16.77 -22.31 -1.70
N GLN A 25 -17.82 -21.87 -1.00
CA GLN A 25 -18.65 -20.73 -1.41
C GLN A 25 -18.57 -19.52 -0.46
N CYS A 26 -17.79 -19.62 0.61
CA CYS A 26 -17.67 -18.59 1.64
C CYS A 26 -16.28 -18.64 2.29
N LEU A 27 -15.96 -17.68 3.13
CA LEU A 27 -14.64 -17.55 3.75
C LEU A 27 -14.64 -18.12 5.18
N THR A 28 -13.54 -18.68 5.58
CA THR A 28 -13.25 -18.90 7.01
C THR A 28 -12.96 -17.55 7.68
N PRO A 29 -13.06 -17.44 9.01
CA PRO A 29 -12.66 -16.22 9.73
C PRO A 29 -11.20 -15.79 9.45
N ALA A 30 -10.29 -16.76 9.28
CA ALA A 30 -8.90 -16.50 8.96
C ALA A 30 -8.72 -15.90 7.56
N GLU A 31 -9.43 -16.43 6.57
CA GLU A 31 -9.43 -15.92 5.19
C GLU A 31 -10.05 -14.51 5.12
N ALA A 32 -11.15 -14.26 5.82
CA ALA A 32 -11.78 -12.93 5.86
C ALA A 32 -10.89 -11.88 6.55
N ALA A 33 -10.01 -12.27 7.46
CA ALA A 33 -9.07 -11.37 8.12
C ALA A 33 -7.94 -10.88 7.18
N VAL A 34 -7.62 -11.62 6.11
CA VAL A 34 -6.54 -11.24 5.18
C VAL A 34 -6.88 -9.97 4.40
N PRO A 35 -7.98 -9.88 3.60
CA PRO A 35 -8.32 -8.66 2.89
C PRO A 35 -8.55 -7.47 3.84
N ARG A 36 -9.07 -7.71 5.05
CA ARG A 36 -9.19 -6.66 6.06
C ARG A 36 -7.83 -6.04 6.39
N LYS A 37 -6.77 -6.84 6.59
CA LYS A 37 -5.42 -6.32 6.83
C LYS A 37 -4.91 -5.47 5.67
N PHE A 38 -5.22 -5.82 4.43
CA PHE A 38 -4.86 -5.00 3.26
C PHE A 38 -5.59 -3.67 3.25
N TYR A 39 -6.89 -3.63 3.58
CA TYR A 39 -7.66 -2.39 3.64
C TYR A 39 -7.27 -1.51 4.84
N ASP A 40 -7.04 -2.10 6.01
CA ASP A 40 -6.65 -1.37 7.22
C ASP A 40 -5.21 -0.85 7.16
N GLY A 41 -4.34 -1.54 6.42
CA GLY A 41 -2.94 -1.24 6.25
C GLY A 41 -2.09 -1.43 7.51
N PRO A 42 -0.77 -1.25 7.38
CA PRO A 42 0.16 -1.40 8.48
C PRO A 42 -0.03 -0.27 9.51
N ARG A 43 -0.10 -0.67 10.77
CA ARG A 43 -0.19 0.23 11.92
C ARG A 43 0.89 -0.09 12.92
N ASP A 44 1.39 0.94 13.58
CA ASP A 44 2.28 0.77 14.71
C ASP A 44 1.51 0.08 15.85
N PRO A 45 1.99 -1.08 16.37
CA PRO A 45 1.26 -1.85 17.37
C PRO A 45 1.21 -1.17 18.75
N ALA A 46 2.11 -0.23 19.03
CA ALA A 46 2.16 0.49 20.32
C ALA A 46 1.20 1.69 20.33
N THR A 47 1.04 2.38 19.20
CA THR A 47 0.30 3.63 19.12
C THR A 47 -1.00 3.52 18.32
N GLY A 48 -1.13 2.49 17.46
CA GLY A 48 -2.22 2.36 16.50
C GLY A 48 -2.11 3.31 15.30
N ALA A 49 -1.06 4.12 15.21
CA ALA A 49 -0.85 5.06 14.13
C ALA A 49 -0.68 4.34 12.79
N ALA A 50 -1.30 4.86 11.73
CA ALA A 50 -1.09 4.37 10.37
C ALA A 50 0.33 4.70 9.91
N LEU A 51 1.01 3.72 9.30
CA LEU A 51 2.39 3.87 8.82
C LEU A 51 2.46 4.26 7.34
N THR A 52 1.33 4.28 6.63
CA THR A 52 1.21 4.64 5.22
C THR A 52 0.11 5.67 5.00
N ALA A 53 0.20 6.44 3.92
CA ALA A 53 -0.79 7.46 3.58
C ALA A 53 -2.13 6.88 3.11
N GLY A 54 -2.14 5.63 2.67
CA GLY A 54 -3.35 4.93 2.21
C GLY A 54 -3.07 3.49 1.85
N GLN A 55 -4.12 2.79 1.44
CA GLN A 55 -4.12 1.35 1.17
C GLN A 55 -4.78 1.06 -0.17
N PRO A 56 -4.69 -0.20 -0.68
CA PRO A 56 -5.54 -0.65 -1.77
C PRO A 56 -7.01 -0.35 -1.46
N LEU A 57 -7.74 0.15 -2.44
CA LEU A 57 -9.14 0.50 -2.27
C LEU A 57 -10.05 -0.69 -2.62
N HIS A 58 -11.28 -0.68 -2.11
CA HIS A 58 -12.29 -1.68 -2.45
C HIS A 58 -12.53 -1.73 -3.96
N GLY A 59 -12.57 -2.92 -4.54
CA GLY A 59 -12.63 -3.16 -5.98
C GLY A 59 -11.25 -3.39 -6.62
N SER A 60 -10.14 -3.19 -5.89
CA SER A 60 -8.80 -3.55 -6.35
C SER A 60 -8.54 -5.06 -6.30
N GLU A 61 -9.37 -5.83 -5.60
CA GLU A 61 -9.25 -7.28 -5.41
C GLU A 61 -9.19 -8.04 -6.73
N LEU A 62 -9.84 -7.51 -7.76
CA LEU A 62 -9.81 -8.07 -9.11
C LEU A 62 -8.40 -8.06 -9.74
N ASN A 63 -7.47 -7.29 -9.16
CA ASN A 63 -6.09 -7.18 -9.60
C ASN A 63 -5.09 -7.81 -8.59
N TRP A 64 -5.57 -8.54 -7.58
CA TRP A 64 -4.68 -9.13 -6.56
C TRP A 64 -4.06 -10.46 -6.99
N GLN A 65 -4.65 -11.15 -7.98
CA GLN A 65 -4.11 -12.40 -8.51
C GLN A 65 -2.70 -12.18 -9.08
N GLY A 66 -1.75 -13.02 -8.71
CA GLY A 66 -0.33 -12.90 -9.04
C GLY A 66 0.40 -11.77 -8.30
N VAL A 67 -0.33 -10.82 -7.71
CA VAL A 67 0.22 -9.66 -6.98
C VAL A 67 0.34 -9.95 -5.49
N TYR A 68 -0.75 -10.23 -4.83
CA TYR A 68 -0.85 -10.59 -3.41
C TYR A 68 -1.33 -12.02 -3.19
N VAL A 69 -2.06 -12.56 -4.15
CA VAL A 69 -2.61 -13.91 -4.12
C VAL A 69 -1.90 -14.72 -5.20
N ALA A 70 -1.21 -15.79 -4.79
CA ALA A 70 -0.52 -16.66 -5.72
C ALA A 70 -1.50 -17.41 -6.62
N ASP A 71 -1.11 -17.62 -7.89
CA ASP A 71 -1.90 -18.41 -8.84
C ASP A 71 -1.94 -19.90 -8.45
N SER A 72 -0.91 -20.37 -7.74
CA SER A 72 -0.84 -21.71 -7.15
C SER A 72 0.09 -21.68 -5.94
N HIS A 73 0.02 -22.73 -5.11
CA HIS A 73 0.78 -22.84 -3.86
C HIS A 73 2.30 -22.63 -4.02
N ASP A 74 2.87 -23.03 -5.16
CA ASP A 74 4.32 -22.97 -5.41
C ASP A 74 4.76 -21.73 -6.20
N GLN A 75 3.86 -20.81 -6.51
CA GLN A 75 4.19 -19.60 -7.26
C GLN A 75 4.45 -18.43 -6.32
N PRO A 76 5.52 -17.67 -6.54
CA PRO A 76 5.77 -16.44 -5.79
C PRO A 76 4.75 -15.37 -6.19
N VAL A 77 4.43 -14.51 -5.26
CA VAL A 77 3.64 -13.30 -5.55
C VAL A 77 4.56 -12.15 -5.97
N PHE A 78 4.09 -11.32 -6.88
CA PHE A 78 4.87 -10.18 -7.39
C PHE A 78 5.32 -9.23 -6.28
N SER A 79 4.49 -9.00 -5.28
CA SER A 79 4.81 -8.13 -4.14
C SER A 79 6.05 -8.60 -3.38
N ASP A 80 6.20 -9.91 -3.14
CA ASP A 80 7.38 -10.46 -2.48
C ASP A 80 8.64 -10.33 -3.35
N MET A 81 8.50 -10.60 -4.65
CA MET A 81 9.60 -10.48 -5.62
C MET A 81 10.18 -9.06 -5.70
N ILE A 82 9.36 -8.03 -5.45
CA ILE A 82 9.80 -6.64 -5.42
C ILE A 82 10.28 -6.24 -4.02
N ALA A 83 9.55 -6.61 -2.96
CA ALA A 83 9.87 -6.20 -1.60
C ALA A 83 11.20 -6.77 -1.10
N ALA A 84 11.47 -8.04 -1.36
CA ALA A 84 12.65 -8.71 -0.85
C ALA A 84 13.99 -8.04 -1.29
N PRO A 85 14.26 -7.76 -2.59
CA PRO A 85 15.47 -7.07 -2.99
C PRO A 85 15.52 -5.61 -2.53
N VAL A 86 14.38 -4.92 -2.45
CA VAL A 86 14.33 -3.55 -1.92
C VAL A 86 14.77 -3.53 -0.45
N LEU A 87 14.25 -4.43 0.39
CA LEU A 87 14.63 -4.53 1.79
C LEU A 87 16.11 -4.85 1.96
N LYS A 88 16.67 -5.74 1.14
CA LYS A 88 18.07 -6.16 1.23
C LYS A 88 19.06 -5.09 0.84
N TYR A 89 18.76 -4.32 -0.21
CA TYR A 89 19.80 -3.53 -0.88
C TYR A 89 19.50 -2.04 -0.98
N LEU A 90 18.25 -1.62 -0.85
CA LEU A 90 17.85 -0.24 -1.11
C LEU A 90 17.26 0.48 0.11
N ALA A 91 16.51 -0.23 0.94
CA ALA A 91 15.69 0.37 1.99
C ALA A 91 16.50 0.95 3.15
N PHE A 92 17.66 0.37 3.46
CA PHE A 92 18.47 0.74 4.63
C PHE A 92 19.86 1.23 4.25
N ASP A 93 20.46 2.03 5.13
CA ASP A 93 21.86 2.46 5.05
C ASP A 93 22.54 2.26 6.42
N PRO A 94 23.49 1.31 6.52
CA PRO A 94 23.98 0.41 5.46
C PRO A 94 22.94 -0.63 5.04
N ALA A 95 23.12 -1.19 3.84
CA ALA A 95 22.29 -2.27 3.31
C ALA A 95 22.27 -3.50 4.25
N ARG A 96 21.16 -4.25 4.24
CA ARG A 96 20.92 -5.44 5.09
C ARG A 96 20.72 -6.70 4.24
N PRO A 97 21.77 -7.25 3.58
CA PRO A 97 21.62 -8.32 2.56
C PRO A 97 21.00 -9.63 3.07
N SER A 98 21.06 -9.89 4.38
CA SER A 98 20.44 -11.06 5.01
C SER A 98 18.97 -10.86 5.39
N MET A 99 18.44 -9.64 5.28
CA MET A 99 17.06 -9.34 5.67
C MET A 99 16.06 -10.04 4.74
N THR A 100 15.00 -10.56 5.32
CA THR A 100 13.85 -11.13 4.62
C THR A 100 12.60 -10.28 4.84
N VAL A 101 11.54 -10.56 4.11
CA VAL A 101 10.25 -9.85 4.31
C VAL A 101 9.68 -10.15 5.70
N ASP A 102 9.92 -11.35 6.24
CA ASP A 102 9.45 -11.75 7.57
C ASP A 102 10.15 -11.00 8.72
N ASP A 103 11.33 -10.45 8.46
CA ASP A 103 12.06 -9.64 9.45
C ASP A 103 11.51 -8.22 9.56
N LEU A 104 10.66 -7.79 8.62
CA LEU A 104 10.11 -6.44 8.60
C LEU A 104 9.06 -6.25 9.70
N GLN A 105 9.35 -5.37 10.64
CA GLN A 105 8.40 -4.99 11.69
C GLN A 105 7.65 -3.72 11.28
N PHE A 106 6.33 -3.77 11.29
CA PHE A 106 5.48 -2.61 11.02
C PHE A 106 5.41 -1.71 12.25
N THR A 107 6.46 -0.92 12.46
CA THR A 107 6.58 0.02 13.58
C THR A 107 7.02 1.40 13.11
N GLU A 108 6.74 2.43 13.89
CA GLU A 108 7.24 3.79 13.63
C GLU A 108 8.79 3.82 13.68
N ALA A 109 9.42 3.00 14.51
CA ALA A 109 10.88 2.88 14.57
C ALA A 109 11.43 2.38 13.22
N THR A 110 10.87 1.32 12.65
CA THR A 110 11.26 0.82 11.32
C THR A 110 11.03 1.88 10.23
N LEU A 111 9.90 2.58 10.26
CA LEU A 111 9.63 3.65 9.31
C LEU A 111 10.67 4.77 9.41
N ASN A 112 11.11 5.12 10.62
CA ASN A 112 12.17 6.10 10.83
C ASN A 112 13.54 5.62 10.32
N ASP A 113 13.84 4.31 10.41
CA ASP A 113 15.04 3.72 9.80
C ASP A 113 15.03 3.80 8.26
N LEU A 114 13.86 3.78 7.64
CA LEU A 114 13.69 3.88 6.19
C LEU A 114 13.79 5.32 5.67
N ARG A 115 13.36 6.31 6.46
CA ARG A 115 13.26 7.73 6.08
C ARG A 115 14.52 8.34 5.47
N PRO A 116 15.76 8.03 5.91
CA PRO A 116 16.98 8.58 5.31
C PRO A 116 17.14 8.26 3.82
N ARG A 117 16.50 7.20 3.33
CA ARG A 117 16.55 6.79 1.92
C ARG A 117 15.42 7.38 1.07
N HIS A 118 14.37 7.93 1.68
CA HIS A 118 13.23 8.54 0.96
C HIS A 118 13.65 9.57 -0.10
N PRO A 119 14.58 10.51 0.15
CA PRO A 119 14.98 11.48 -0.87
C PRO A 119 15.55 10.87 -2.17
N LEU A 120 15.99 9.61 -2.13
CA LEU A 120 16.53 8.89 -3.30
C LEU A 120 15.45 8.14 -4.08
N PHE A 121 14.39 7.69 -3.42
CA PHE A 121 13.43 6.75 -4.00
C PHE A 121 12.00 7.29 -4.07
N ASP A 122 11.65 8.26 -3.21
CA ASP A 122 10.30 8.77 -3.14
C ASP A 122 10.14 10.05 -3.96
N ALA A 123 9.34 10.01 -5.00
CA ALA A 123 8.95 11.20 -5.77
C ALA A 123 7.81 11.96 -5.06
N THR A 124 7.95 12.21 -3.75
CA THR A 124 6.92 12.82 -2.89
C THR A 124 7.26 14.23 -2.42
N ASN A 125 8.31 14.84 -2.97
CA ASN A 125 8.66 16.22 -2.63
C ASN A 125 7.61 17.19 -3.22
N PRO A 126 6.84 17.92 -2.37
CA PRO A 126 5.83 18.85 -2.85
C PRO A 126 6.40 20.19 -3.31
N ASP A 127 7.71 20.41 -3.14
CA ASP A 127 8.36 21.66 -3.58
C ASP A 127 8.62 21.64 -5.10
N LEU A 128 7.64 22.05 -5.84
CA LEU A 128 7.71 22.25 -7.27
C LEU A 128 7.90 23.74 -7.67
N SER A 129 8.42 24.57 -6.75
CA SER A 129 8.57 26.01 -6.96
C SER A 129 9.38 26.35 -8.22
N ALA A 130 10.51 25.66 -8.44
CA ALA A 130 11.33 25.87 -9.64
C ALA A 130 10.61 25.46 -10.94
N PHE A 131 9.86 24.36 -10.90
CA PHE A 131 9.05 23.89 -12.03
C PHE A 131 7.93 24.89 -12.35
N ASN A 132 7.23 25.39 -11.34
CA ASN A 132 6.19 26.39 -11.48
C ASN A 132 6.75 27.73 -12.01
N ALA A 133 7.88 28.20 -11.49
CA ALA A 133 8.54 29.42 -11.94
C ALA A 133 9.00 29.34 -13.42
N ALA A 134 9.32 28.15 -13.90
CA ALA A 134 9.61 27.90 -15.32
C ALA A 134 8.35 27.80 -16.21
N GLY A 135 7.16 28.03 -15.66
CA GLY A 135 5.88 27.93 -16.38
C GLY A 135 5.37 26.50 -16.60
N GLY A 136 5.95 25.53 -15.90
CA GLY A 136 5.54 24.12 -15.99
C GLY A 136 4.09 23.90 -15.56
N LYS A 137 3.45 22.92 -16.18
CA LYS A 137 2.09 22.46 -15.85
C LYS A 137 2.12 20.98 -15.52
N LEU A 138 1.48 20.60 -14.43
CA LEU A 138 1.42 19.22 -13.95
C LEU A 138 -0.01 18.71 -14.01
N ILE A 139 -0.19 17.55 -14.63
CA ILE A 139 -1.43 16.77 -14.56
C ILE A 139 -1.08 15.44 -13.90
N MET A 140 -1.80 15.08 -12.86
CA MET A 140 -1.63 13.80 -12.18
C MET A 140 -2.87 12.94 -12.37
N TRP A 141 -2.67 11.65 -12.56
CA TRP A 141 -3.75 10.65 -12.60
C TRP A 141 -3.29 9.39 -11.89
N HIS A 142 -4.25 8.59 -11.43
CA HIS A 142 -3.98 7.33 -10.76
C HIS A 142 -5.12 6.34 -11.01
N GLY A 143 -4.78 5.07 -11.25
CA GLY A 143 -5.78 4.00 -11.32
C GLY A 143 -6.31 3.68 -9.93
N LEU A 144 -7.62 3.87 -9.69
CA LEU A 144 -8.20 3.64 -8.36
C LEU A 144 -8.22 2.16 -7.93
N ALA A 145 -7.93 1.24 -8.84
CA ALA A 145 -7.78 -0.19 -8.57
C ALA A 145 -6.31 -0.64 -8.48
N ASP A 146 -5.36 0.30 -8.38
CA ASP A 146 -3.94 -0.03 -8.21
C ASP A 146 -3.73 -0.74 -6.86
N PRO A 147 -3.28 -2.01 -6.87
CA PRO A 147 -3.07 -2.75 -5.63
C PRO A 147 -1.75 -2.40 -4.93
N HIS A 148 -0.72 -1.95 -5.66
CA HIS A 148 0.61 -1.71 -5.10
C HIS A 148 0.84 -0.28 -4.65
N ILE A 149 0.48 0.69 -5.49
CA ILE A 149 0.65 2.09 -5.18
C ILE A 149 -0.71 2.66 -4.81
N ALA A 150 -0.94 2.81 -3.51
CA ALA A 150 -2.23 3.29 -3.03
C ALA A 150 -2.59 4.65 -3.66
N PRO A 151 -3.76 4.79 -4.30
CA PRO A 151 -4.19 6.04 -4.94
C PRO A 151 -4.18 7.25 -4.01
N ALA A 152 -4.36 7.04 -2.70
CA ALA A 152 -4.27 8.07 -1.68
C ALA A 152 -2.91 8.79 -1.66
N ASN A 153 -1.81 8.14 -2.08
CA ASN A 153 -0.49 8.76 -2.16
C ASN A 153 -0.47 9.91 -3.18
N THR A 154 -1.07 9.71 -4.36
CA THR A 154 -1.17 10.75 -5.39
C THR A 154 -2.03 11.92 -4.91
N VAL A 155 -3.15 11.63 -4.24
CA VAL A 155 -4.01 12.67 -3.67
C VAL A 155 -3.30 13.45 -2.57
N ALA A 156 -2.55 12.77 -1.70
CA ALA A 156 -1.76 13.40 -0.64
C ALA A 156 -0.67 14.31 -1.20
N LEU A 157 0.05 13.85 -2.23
CA LEU A 157 1.07 14.65 -2.90
C LEU A 157 0.44 15.89 -3.56
N HIS A 158 -0.67 15.74 -4.28
CA HIS A 158 -1.38 16.88 -4.89
C HIS A 158 -1.74 17.94 -3.87
N LYS A 159 -2.38 17.54 -2.75
CA LYS A 159 -2.74 18.45 -1.67
C LYS A 159 -1.53 19.15 -1.05
N ALA A 160 -0.41 18.43 -0.90
CA ALA A 160 0.83 19.02 -0.36
C ALA A 160 1.44 20.06 -1.32
N ILE A 161 1.36 19.82 -2.64
CA ILE A 161 1.78 20.78 -3.67
C ILE A 161 0.89 22.04 -3.64
N GLU A 162 -0.44 21.86 -3.61
CA GLU A 162 -1.39 22.96 -3.51
C GLU A 162 -1.13 23.82 -2.26
N ALA A 163 -0.98 23.17 -1.10
CA ALA A 163 -0.70 23.87 0.16
C ALA A 163 0.60 24.69 0.11
N ARG A 164 1.61 24.21 -0.64
CA ARG A 164 2.91 24.88 -0.75
C ARG A 164 2.93 26.00 -1.78
N LEU A 165 2.26 25.83 -2.90
CA LEU A 165 2.29 26.78 -4.03
C LEU A 165 1.13 27.77 -4.02
N GLY A 166 0.10 27.54 -3.20
CA GLY A 166 -1.08 28.42 -3.11
C GLY A 166 -1.97 28.33 -4.34
N ALA A 167 -2.11 27.13 -4.93
CA ALA A 167 -2.94 26.90 -6.12
C ALA A 167 -4.41 26.78 -5.78
#